data_64c9a8687024f7f58a3eda9cb4375438
#
_entry.id   64c9a8687024f7f58a3eda9cb4375438
#
_cell.length_a   1.000
_cell.length_b   1.000
_cell.length_c   1.000
_cell.angle_alpha   90.00
_cell.angle_beta   90.00
_cell.angle_gamma   90.00
#
_symmetry.space_group_name_H-M   'P 1'
#
loop_
_entity.id
_entity.type
_entity.pdbx_description
1 polymer ?
#
loop_
_entity_poly.entity_id
_entity_poly.type
_entity_poly.pdbx_seq_one_letter_code
_entity_poly.pdbx_strand_id
1 'polypeptide(L)'
;FTFNINHDKNTEALIETDAFKTSLLRESGSSKAFQDGYLIFNNILSEIRDFQLNIIAKDEHVRTVPFKFTSSLLPYDINVIIGPNGIGKSHCLKSLVEYWLQTGMGDFSVLNENKHTPFDERPNISKLVLVSYSPFEDFNLDMENNNLQDKQAYQYFGFRQKRDDGSIGISRNLPALNSSNSLIDMVSDDEKYKFIEG
;
A
#
# COMPACT_ATOMS: atom_id res chain seq x y z
N PHE A 1 -20.56 -8.00 -7.31
CA PHE A 1 -21.12 -6.87 -8.08
C PHE A 1 -22.48 -6.44 -7.57
N THR A 2 -23.41 -7.37 -7.42
CA THR A 2 -24.80 -7.09 -6.95
C THR A 2 -24.81 -6.46 -5.55
N PHE A 3 -23.85 -6.78 -4.69
CA PHE A 3 -23.75 -6.25 -3.34
C PHE A 3 -23.53 -4.74 -3.29
N ASN A 4 -22.53 -4.24 -4.01
CA ASN A 4 -22.20 -2.81 -4.00
C ASN A 4 -23.29 -1.93 -4.63
N ILE A 5 -24.19 -2.53 -5.42
CA ILE A 5 -25.32 -1.83 -6.05
C ILE A 5 -26.59 -1.91 -5.19
N ASN A 6 -26.87 -3.05 -4.54
CA ASN A 6 -28.16 -3.33 -3.93
C ASN A 6 -28.16 -3.46 -2.38
N HIS A 7 -26.97 -3.42 -1.72
CA HIS A 7 -26.82 -3.57 -0.25
C HIS A 7 -27.65 -4.73 0.34
N ASP A 8 -27.46 -5.93 -0.21
CA ASP A 8 -28.19 -7.12 0.27
C ASP A 8 -27.63 -7.58 1.62
N LYS A 9 -28.50 -7.65 2.65
CA LYS A 9 -28.16 -8.06 4.02
C LYS A 9 -27.53 -9.46 4.11
N ASN A 10 -27.90 -10.40 3.23
CA ASN A 10 -27.33 -11.73 3.23
C ASN A 10 -25.87 -11.70 2.74
N THR A 11 -25.58 -10.81 1.82
CA THR A 11 -24.25 -10.59 1.29
C THR A 11 -23.35 -9.86 2.29
N GLU A 12 -23.91 -8.94 3.10
CA GLU A 12 -23.19 -8.30 4.22
C GLU A 12 -22.67 -9.33 5.22
N ALA A 13 -23.50 -10.28 5.62
CA ALA A 13 -23.11 -11.35 6.54
C ALA A 13 -22.01 -12.25 5.96
N LEU A 14 -22.01 -12.49 4.64
CA LEU A 14 -21.00 -13.29 3.95
C LEU A 14 -19.64 -12.57 3.92
N ILE A 15 -19.63 -11.26 3.66
CA ILE A 15 -18.41 -10.45 3.57
C ILE A 15 -17.67 -10.39 4.90
N GLU A 16 -18.41 -10.41 6.01
CA GLU A 16 -17.82 -10.40 7.35
C GLU A 16 -17.15 -11.74 7.73
N THR A 17 -17.38 -12.81 6.98
CA THR A 17 -16.77 -14.10 7.27
C THR A 17 -15.27 -14.11 7.01
N ASP A 18 -14.51 -14.80 7.87
CA ASP A 18 -13.07 -14.99 7.68
C ASP A 18 -12.77 -15.71 6.35
N ALA A 19 -13.62 -16.63 5.93
CA ALA A 19 -13.49 -17.35 4.67
C ALA A 19 -13.52 -16.39 3.46
N PHE A 20 -14.42 -15.39 3.46
CA PHE A 20 -14.49 -14.41 2.39
C PHE A 20 -13.24 -13.51 2.39
N LYS A 21 -12.84 -13.00 3.56
CA LYS A 21 -11.68 -12.12 3.73
C LYS A 21 -10.37 -12.81 3.34
N THR A 22 -10.20 -14.07 3.73
CA THR A 22 -8.96 -14.83 3.48
C THR A 22 -8.88 -15.46 2.10
N SER A 23 -10.00 -15.73 1.44
CA SER A 23 -10.02 -16.37 0.12
C SER A 23 -10.19 -15.35 -1.03
N LEU A 24 -11.18 -14.46 -0.93
CA LEU A 24 -11.52 -13.55 -2.03
C LEU A 24 -10.85 -12.17 -1.93
N LEU A 25 -10.66 -11.65 -0.71
CA LEU A 25 -10.03 -10.34 -0.50
C LEU A 25 -8.55 -10.44 -0.10
N ARG A 26 -7.95 -11.60 -0.30
CA ARG A 26 -6.57 -11.90 0.07
C ARG A 26 -5.54 -11.02 -0.63
N GLU A 27 -5.80 -10.66 -1.88
CA GLU A 27 -4.95 -9.82 -2.70
C GLU A 27 -5.42 -8.36 -2.66
N SER A 28 -4.49 -7.40 -2.68
CA SER A 28 -4.81 -5.97 -2.67
C SER A 28 -5.64 -5.56 -3.89
N GLY A 29 -5.34 -6.13 -5.05
CA GLY A 29 -6.10 -5.92 -6.27
C GLY A 29 -7.54 -6.44 -6.17
N SER A 30 -7.75 -7.60 -5.56
CA SER A 30 -9.08 -8.17 -5.33
C SER A 30 -9.91 -7.33 -4.37
N SER A 31 -9.29 -6.83 -3.30
CA SER A 31 -9.94 -5.92 -2.34
C SER A 31 -10.39 -4.63 -3.03
N LYS A 32 -9.51 -4.01 -3.83
CA LYS A 32 -9.86 -2.82 -4.60
C LYS A 32 -10.96 -3.09 -5.63
N ALA A 33 -10.85 -4.18 -6.38
CA ALA A 33 -11.86 -4.57 -7.36
C ALA A 33 -13.23 -4.84 -6.70
N PHE A 34 -13.23 -5.41 -5.51
CA PHE A 34 -14.47 -5.61 -4.74
C PHE A 34 -15.08 -4.28 -4.30
N GLN A 35 -14.28 -3.33 -3.80
CA GLN A 35 -14.74 -2.05 -3.31
C GLN A 35 -15.18 -1.11 -4.45
N ASP A 36 -14.38 -1.01 -5.50
CA ASP A 36 -14.49 0.05 -6.51
C ASP A 36 -14.81 -0.47 -7.93
N GLY A 37 -14.76 -1.79 -8.15
CA GLY A 37 -14.92 -2.37 -9.49
C GLY A 37 -16.27 -2.06 -10.17
N TYR A 38 -17.32 -1.78 -9.39
CA TYR A 38 -18.62 -1.37 -9.94
C TYR A 38 -18.59 0.03 -10.57
N LEU A 39 -17.65 0.90 -10.18
CA LEU A 39 -17.50 2.26 -10.72
C LEU A 39 -17.11 2.23 -12.19
N ILE A 40 -16.40 1.19 -12.64
CA ILE A 40 -16.02 1.00 -14.05
C ILE A 40 -17.26 0.97 -14.96
N PHE A 41 -18.36 0.34 -14.52
CA PHE A 41 -19.60 0.27 -15.31
C PHE A 41 -20.34 1.61 -15.40
N ASN A 42 -20.01 2.53 -14.50
CA ASN A 42 -20.56 3.89 -14.51
C ASN A 42 -19.60 4.91 -15.14
N ASN A 43 -18.47 4.46 -15.72
CA ASN A 43 -17.39 5.32 -16.24
C ASN A 43 -16.84 6.29 -15.19
N ILE A 44 -16.87 5.90 -13.91
CA ILE A 44 -16.34 6.69 -12.79
C ILE A 44 -14.94 6.16 -12.47
N LEU A 45 -13.95 7.05 -12.45
CA LEU A 45 -12.60 6.70 -12.00
C LEU A 45 -12.62 6.45 -10.48
N SER A 46 -12.00 5.36 -10.06
CA SER A 46 -11.82 5.09 -8.63
C SER A 46 -10.75 6.03 -8.07
N GLU A 47 -11.16 6.93 -7.21
CA GLU A 47 -10.27 7.84 -6.48
C GLU A 47 -9.75 7.18 -5.19
N ILE A 48 -8.56 7.58 -4.75
CA ILE A 48 -8.05 7.18 -3.44
C ILE A 48 -8.85 7.93 -2.39
N ARG A 49 -9.40 7.19 -1.41
CA ARG A 49 -10.17 7.79 -0.30
C ARG A 49 -9.24 8.32 0.78
N ASP A 50 -9.72 9.33 1.48
CA ASP A 50 -9.07 9.79 2.71
C ASP A 50 -9.04 8.66 3.73
N PHE A 51 -7.95 8.55 4.49
CA PHE A 51 -7.82 7.58 5.58
C PHE A 51 -6.97 8.14 6.73
N GLN A 52 -7.06 7.50 7.87
CA GLN A 52 -6.22 7.81 9.03
C GLN A 52 -5.33 6.60 9.34
N LEU A 53 -4.06 6.87 9.56
CA LEU A 53 -3.06 5.89 9.98
C LEU A 53 -2.80 6.07 11.49
N ASN A 54 -3.00 5.03 12.27
CA ASN A 54 -2.66 5.00 13.68
C ASN A 54 -1.29 4.35 13.87
N ILE A 55 -0.34 5.09 14.38
CA ILE A 55 1.04 4.64 14.62
C ILE A 55 1.37 4.65 16.10
N ILE A 56 2.26 3.78 16.52
CA ILE A 56 2.82 3.78 17.86
C ILE A 56 4.05 4.67 17.85
N ALA A 57 3.99 5.78 18.57
CA ALA A 57 5.12 6.69 18.69
C ALA A 57 6.16 6.13 19.67
N LYS A 58 7.36 6.75 19.70
CA LYS A 58 8.48 6.30 20.60
C LYS A 58 8.14 6.38 22.09
N ASP A 59 7.15 7.16 22.46
CA ASP A 59 6.61 7.29 23.82
C ASP A 59 5.50 6.27 24.10
N GLU A 60 5.35 5.25 23.27
CA GLU A 60 4.33 4.19 23.32
C GLU A 60 2.88 4.68 23.19
N HIS A 61 2.68 5.95 22.90
CA HIS A 61 1.35 6.48 22.65
C HIS A 61 0.94 6.30 21.18
N VAL A 62 -0.34 5.99 20.99
CA VAL A 62 -0.93 5.95 19.64
C VAL A 62 -1.12 7.37 19.13
N ARG A 63 -0.66 7.62 17.91
CA ARG A 63 -0.84 8.88 17.20
C ARG A 63 -1.52 8.63 15.87
N THR A 64 -2.53 9.43 15.58
CA THR A 64 -3.29 9.37 14.33
C THR A 64 -2.75 10.38 13.33
N VAL A 65 -2.40 9.90 12.15
CA VAL A 65 -1.90 10.71 11.03
C VAL A 65 -2.92 10.68 9.91
N PRO A 66 -3.56 11.82 9.56
CA PRO A 66 -4.51 11.88 8.47
C PRO A 66 -3.81 11.94 7.11
N PHE A 67 -4.30 11.15 6.16
CA PHE A 67 -3.97 11.23 4.75
C PHE A 67 -5.21 11.68 3.97
N LYS A 68 -5.08 12.77 3.22
CA LYS A 68 -6.17 13.40 2.48
C LYS A 68 -5.87 13.43 1.00
N PHE A 69 -6.79 12.92 0.20
CA PHE A 69 -6.69 12.83 -1.25
C PHE A 69 -7.75 13.65 -1.97
N THR A 70 -8.65 14.27 -1.23
CA THR A 70 -9.74 15.12 -1.73
C THR A 70 -9.43 16.62 -1.63
N SER A 71 -8.15 17.00 -1.51
CA SER A 71 -7.75 18.40 -1.37
C SER A 71 -7.90 19.19 -2.68
N SER A 72 -8.60 20.31 -2.62
CA SER A 72 -8.71 21.26 -3.74
C SER A 72 -7.52 22.23 -3.86
N LEU A 73 -6.60 22.23 -2.90
CA LEU A 73 -5.48 23.16 -2.84
C LEU A 73 -4.28 22.73 -3.69
N LEU A 74 -4.10 21.43 -3.88
CA LEU A 74 -3.02 20.86 -4.69
C LEU A 74 -3.62 20.24 -5.95
N PRO A 75 -2.95 20.37 -7.10
CA PRO A 75 -3.45 19.83 -8.37
C PRO A 75 -3.43 18.29 -8.44
N TYR A 76 -2.83 17.63 -7.43
CA TYR A 76 -2.69 16.17 -7.34
C TYR A 76 -2.86 15.73 -5.90
N ASP A 77 -3.11 14.45 -5.70
CA ASP A 77 -3.27 13.80 -4.39
C ASP A 77 -1.94 13.72 -3.64
N ILE A 78 -1.45 14.86 -3.17
CA ILE A 78 -0.15 15.00 -2.52
C ILE A 78 -0.33 15.24 -1.03
N ASN A 79 0.23 14.36 -0.22
CA ASN A 79 0.36 14.53 1.23
C ASN A 79 1.84 14.79 1.58
N VAL A 80 2.12 15.85 2.35
CA VAL A 80 3.47 16.24 2.73
C VAL A 80 3.64 16.14 4.24
N ILE A 81 4.63 15.35 4.69
CA ILE A 81 4.98 15.22 6.10
C ILE A 81 6.22 16.08 6.39
N ILE A 82 6.04 17.11 7.21
CA ILE A 82 7.10 18.06 7.57
C ILE A 82 7.35 17.99 9.07
N GLY A 83 8.61 18.16 9.46
CA GLY A 83 9.00 18.21 10.87
C GLY A 83 10.52 18.11 11.05
N PRO A 84 11.04 18.40 12.25
CA PRO A 84 12.46 18.29 12.58
C PRO A 84 12.97 16.84 12.48
N ASN A 85 14.29 16.68 12.46
CA ASN A 85 14.89 15.35 12.45
C ASN A 85 14.56 14.62 13.75
N GLY A 86 14.31 13.32 13.65
CA GLY A 86 13.97 12.46 14.78
C GLY A 86 12.50 12.50 15.23
N ILE A 87 11.63 13.35 14.64
CA ILE A 87 10.20 13.42 15.01
C ILE A 87 9.39 12.18 14.60
N GLY A 88 9.93 11.32 13.74
CA GLY A 88 9.25 10.09 13.32
C GLY A 88 8.67 10.10 11.91
N LYS A 89 9.10 11.01 11.01
CA LYS A 89 8.62 11.03 9.61
C LYS A 89 8.81 9.70 8.90
N SER A 90 10.03 9.18 8.93
CA SER A 90 10.35 7.87 8.31
C SER A 90 9.67 6.71 9.02
N HIS A 91 9.48 6.81 10.34
CA HIS A 91 8.71 5.83 11.10
C HIS A 91 7.24 5.79 10.65
N CYS A 92 6.62 6.95 10.44
CA CYS A 92 5.26 7.03 9.91
C CYS A 92 5.14 6.34 8.54
N LEU A 93 6.07 6.61 7.62
CA LEU A 93 6.08 5.97 6.30
C LEU A 93 6.35 4.47 6.40
N LYS A 94 7.25 4.05 7.30
CA LYS A 94 7.54 2.64 7.56
C LYS A 94 6.29 1.92 8.07
N SER A 95 5.61 2.48 9.07
CA SER A 95 4.37 1.92 9.62
C SER A 95 3.27 1.85 8.55
N LEU A 96 3.12 2.87 7.70
CA LEU A 96 2.18 2.84 6.58
C LEU A 96 2.43 1.62 5.68
N VAL A 97 3.69 1.41 5.28
CA VAL A 97 4.08 0.28 4.41
C VAL A 97 3.83 -1.05 5.11
N GLU A 98 4.35 -1.21 6.33
CA GLU A 98 4.25 -2.46 7.08
C GLU A 98 2.79 -2.84 7.40
N TYR A 99 1.96 -1.86 7.77
CA TYR A 99 0.56 -2.10 8.08
C TYR A 99 -0.25 -2.41 6.81
N TRP A 100 0.06 -1.74 5.70
CA TRP A 100 -0.57 -2.05 4.43
C TRP A 100 -0.19 -3.45 3.94
N LEU A 101 1.09 -3.85 4.09
CA LEU A 101 1.61 -5.18 3.79
C LEU A 101 1.20 -6.24 4.83
N GLN A 102 0.60 -5.86 5.96
CA GLN A 102 0.27 -6.73 7.08
C GLN A 102 1.50 -7.42 7.71
N THR A 103 2.64 -6.75 7.70
CA THR A 103 3.89 -7.26 8.31
C THR A 103 4.15 -6.74 9.72
N GLY A 104 3.52 -5.66 10.13
CA GLY A 104 3.67 -5.01 11.45
C GLY A 104 2.90 -5.71 12.59
N MET A 105 2.94 -7.05 12.70
CA MET A 105 2.10 -7.83 13.62
C MET A 105 2.31 -7.48 15.11
N GLY A 106 3.51 -7.07 15.50
CA GLY A 106 3.81 -6.64 16.89
C GLY A 106 3.04 -5.37 17.24
N ASP A 107 3.03 -4.42 16.35
CA ASP A 107 2.31 -3.15 16.53
C ASP A 107 0.79 -3.34 16.54
N PHE A 108 0.28 -4.32 15.77
CA PHE A 108 -1.15 -4.62 15.75
C PHE A 108 -1.68 -5.06 17.11
N SER A 109 -0.91 -5.84 17.86
CA SER A 109 -1.29 -6.24 19.22
C SER A 109 -1.41 -5.03 20.13
N VAL A 110 -0.42 -4.13 20.11
CA VAL A 110 -0.42 -2.90 20.91
C VAL A 110 -1.54 -1.94 20.50
N LEU A 111 -1.79 -1.79 19.21
CA LEU A 111 -2.90 -0.98 18.72
C LEU A 111 -4.24 -1.53 19.19
N ASN A 112 -4.46 -2.84 19.08
CA ASN A 112 -5.69 -3.50 19.53
C ASN A 112 -5.93 -3.36 21.04
N GLU A 113 -4.88 -3.49 21.87
CA GLU A 113 -4.95 -3.25 23.32
C GLU A 113 -5.43 -1.83 23.63
N ASN A 114 -5.04 -0.85 22.81
CA ASN A 114 -5.46 0.54 22.92
C ASN A 114 -6.78 0.84 22.17
N LYS A 115 -7.49 -0.18 21.68
CA LYS A 115 -8.73 -0.05 20.91
C LYS A 115 -8.58 0.73 19.60
N HIS A 116 -7.41 0.65 19.00
CA HIS A 116 -7.12 1.20 17.69
C HIS A 116 -6.87 0.09 16.68
N THR A 117 -7.23 0.36 15.41
CA THR A 117 -6.80 -0.41 14.26
C THR A 117 -5.69 0.34 13.53
N PRO A 118 -4.82 -0.32 12.74
CA PRO A 118 -3.78 0.34 11.96
C PRO A 118 -4.31 1.47 11.06
N PHE A 119 -5.46 1.24 10.47
CA PHE A 119 -6.22 2.23 9.67
C PHE A 119 -7.63 2.32 10.22
N ASP A 120 -8.25 3.52 10.17
CA ASP A 120 -9.68 3.67 10.42
C ASP A 120 -10.51 2.95 9.36
N GLU A 121 -10.15 3.19 8.08
CA GLU A 121 -10.57 2.41 6.92
C GLU A 121 -9.34 1.98 6.13
N ARG A 122 -9.31 0.71 5.70
CA ARG A 122 -8.19 0.23 4.90
C ARG A 122 -8.12 1.02 3.59
N PRO A 123 -6.95 1.60 3.23
CA PRO A 123 -6.78 2.33 1.99
C PRO A 123 -7.15 1.49 0.77
N ASN A 124 -7.94 2.05 -0.15
CA ASN A 124 -8.34 1.41 -1.41
C ASN A 124 -7.21 1.47 -2.46
N ILE A 125 -5.99 1.11 -2.05
CA ILE A 125 -4.78 1.13 -2.85
C ILE A 125 -4.48 -0.29 -3.31
N SER A 126 -4.29 -0.50 -4.61
CA SER A 126 -3.91 -1.80 -5.18
C SER A 126 -2.39 -1.99 -5.27
N LYS A 127 -1.64 -0.90 -5.41
CA LYS A 127 -0.18 -0.92 -5.54
C LYS A 127 0.44 0.19 -4.71
N LEU A 128 1.53 -0.13 -4.02
CA LEU A 128 2.31 0.81 -3.24
C LEU A 128 3.75 0.82 -3.77
N VAL A 129 4.22 1.99 -4.13
CA VAL A 129 5.60 2.21 -4.58
C VAL A 129 6.30 3.08 -3.55
N LEU A 130 7.36 2.56 -2.95
CA LEU A 130 8.21 3.29 -2.01
C LEU A 130 9.50 3.70 -2.69
N VAL A 131 9.80 4.99 -2.67
CA VAL A 131 11.06 5.53 -3.17
C VAL A 131 11.84 6.11 -1.99
N SER A 132 13.01 5.54 -1.67
CA SER A 132 13.87 6.03 -0.59
C SER A 132 15.33 6.03 -1.01
N TYR A 133 15.92 7.21 -1.03
CA TYR A 133 17.35 7.40 -1.28
C TYR A 133 18.18 7.51 0.00
N SER A 134 17.60 7.20 1.15
CA SER A 134 18.33 7.10 2.40
C SER A 134 18.88 5.67 2.58
N PRO A 135 20.20 5.50 2.74
CA PRO A 135 20.78 4.18 2.99
C PRO A 135 20.54 3.67 4.41
N PHE A 136 20.04 4.54 5.31
CA PHE A 136 19.89 4.25 6.75
C PHE A 136 18.46 3.86 7.15
N GLU A 137 17.51 4.01 6.25
CA GLU A 137 16.11 3.66 6.53
C GLU A 137 15.85 2.18 6.30
N ASP A 138 15.20 1.55 7.27
CA ASP A 138 14.94 0.12 7.26
C ASP A 138 13.53 -0.19 6.73
N PHE A 139 13.32 0.08 5.45
CA PHE A 139 12.11 -0.32 4.73
C PHE A 139 12.20 -1.74 4.20
N ASN A 140 11.06 -2.40 4.06
CA ASN A 140 10.97 -3.67 3.34
C ASN A 140 11.40 -3.48 1.88
N LEU A 141 12.26 -4.36 1.39
CA LEU A 141 12.78 -4.29 0.01
C LEU A 141 11.93 -5.10 -0.97
N ASP A 142 11.28 -6.14 -0.47
CA ASP A 142 10.46 -7.06 -1.25
C ASP A 142 9.31 -7.61 -0.38
N MET A 143 8.50 -8.49 -0.99
CA MET A 143 7.39 -9.19 -0.35
C MET A 143 7.65 -10.69 -0.17
N GLU A 144 8.90 -11.16 -0.26
CA GLU A 144 9.20 -12.60 -0.26
C GLU A 144 8.74 -13.32 1.02
N ASN A 145 8.70 -12.61 2.15
CA ASN A 145 8.28 -13.15 3.44
C ASN A 145 6.82 -12.82 3.78
N ASN A 146 6.04 -12.38 2.81
CA ASN A 146 4.68 -11.92 3.06
C ASN A 146 3.65 -12.94 2.56
N ASN A 147 2.58 -13.09 3.33
CA ASN A 147 1.42 -13.93 2.96
C ASN A 147 0.62 -13.34 1.78
N LEU A 148 0.90 -12.10 1.37
CA LEU A 148 0.31 -11.51 0.18
C LEU A 148 0.88 -12.18 -1.07
N GLN A 149 0.01 -12.72 -1.90
CA GLN A 149 0.41 -13.46 -3.11
C GLN A 149 0.74 -12.54 -4.30
N ASP A 150 0.28 -11.30 -4.26
CA ASP A 150 0.56 -10.32 -5.31
C ASP A 150 1.92 -9.64 -5.07
N LYS A 151 2.97 -10.26 -5.57
CA LYS A 151 4.33 -9.72 -5.47
C LYS A 151 4.53 -8.37 -6.18
N GLN A 152 3.62 -7.99 -7.07
CA GLN A 152 3.66 -6.71 -7.77
C GLN A 152 2.94 -5.59 -7.02
N ALA A 153 2.22 -5.91 -5.94
CA ALA A 153 1.52 -4.92 -5.14
C ALA A 153 2.44 -3.95 -4.41
N TYR A 154 3.69 -4.35 -4.16
CA TYR A 154 4.69 -3.50 -3.53
C TYR A 154 5.99 -3.47 -4.33
N GLN A 155 6.55 -2.27 -4.51
CA GLN A 155 7.85 -2.08 -5.15
C GLN A 155 8.68 -1.05 -4.36
N TYR A 156 9.93 -1.41 -4.11
CA TYR A 156 10.91 -0.51 -3.50
C TYR A 156 11.90 -0.02 -4.55
N PHE A 157 12.12 1.29 -4.57
CA PHE A 157 13.15 1.95 -5.38
C PHE A 157 14.09 2.75 -4.47
N GLY A 158 15.38 2.45 -4.53
CA GLY A 158 16.36 3.13 -3.69
C GLY A 158 17.75 2.55 -3.79
N PHE A 159 18.59 2.82 -2.79
CA PHE A 159 19.98 2.34 -2.77
C PHE A 159 20.15 0.96 -2.13
N ARG A 160 19.18 0.48 -1.36
CA ARG A 160 19.27 -0.80 -0.64
C ARG A 160 18.83 -1.93 -1.55
N GLN A 161 19.56 -3.02 -1.52
CA GLN A 161 19.23 -4.25 -2.25
C GLN A 161 19.56 -5.49 -1.41
N LYS A 162 18.81 -6.56 -1.64
CA LYS A 162 19.12 -7.88 -1.12
C LYS A 162 20.20 -8.51 -1.99
N ARG A 163 21.23 -9.08 -1.38
CA ARG A 163 22.29 -9.82 -2.03
C ARG A 163 21.96 -11.29 -2.11
N ASP A 164 22.70 -12.04 -2.91
CA ASP A 164 22.52 -13.48 -3.08
C ASP A 164 22.69 -14.28 -1.78
N ASP A 165 23.47 -13.75 -0.84
CA ASP A 165 23.67 -14.32 0.50
C ASP A 165 22.56 -13.97 1.49
N GLY A 166 21.53 -13.25 1.04
CA GLY A 166 20.43 -12.76 1.87
C GLY A 166 20.73 -11.50 2.68
N SER A 167 21.98 -11.01 2.68
CA SER A 167 22.33 -9.75 3.35
C SER A 167 21.81 -8.54 2.59
N ILE A 168 21.57 -7.44 3.32
CA ILE A 168 21.17 -6.17 2.70
C ILE A 168 22.41 -5.32 2.46
N GLY A 169 22.59 -4.91 1.22
CA GLY A 169 23.69 -4.04 0.80
C GLY A 169 23.20 -2.73 0.21
N ILE A 170 24.14 -1.82 -0.04
CA ILE A 170 23.93 -0.55 -0.72
C ILE A 170 24.53 -0.63 -2.10
N SER A 171 23.75 -0.28 -3.13
CA SER A 171 24.21 -0.18 -4.51
C SER A 171 23.88 1.20 -5.06
N ARG A 172 24.92 1.93 -5.49
CA ARG A 172 24.76 3.25 -6.10
C ARG A 172 24.16 3.20 -7.50
N ASN A 173 24.28 2.05 -8.16
CA ASN A 173 23.77 1.85 -9.53
C ASN A 173 22.32 1.39 -9.55
N LEU A 174 21.78 0.96 -8.40
CA LEU A 174 20.43 0.41 -8.32
C LEU A 174 19.33 1.38 -8.79
N PRO A 175 19.36 2.68 -8.46
CA PRO A 175 18.36 3.62 -8.98
C PRO A 175 18.34 3.72 -10.50
N ALA A 176 19.51 3.72 -11.15
CA ALA A 176 19.59 3.75 -12.62
C ALA A 176 19.06 2.43 -13.22
N LEU A 177 19.41 1.29 -12.62
CA LEU A 177 18.93 -0.02 -13.05
C LEU A 177 17.40 -0.13 -12.91
N ASN A 178 16.86 0.29 -11.77
CA ASN A 178 15.43 0.29 -11.52
C ASN A 178 14.67 1.17 -12.53
N SER A 179 15.20 2.38 -12.83
CA SER A 179 14.61 3.27 -13.82
C SER A 179 14.63 2.65 -15.21
N SER A 180 15.75 2.01 -15.60
CA SER A 180 15.87 1.33 -16.88
C SER A 180 14.88 0.17 -17.02
N ASN A 181 14.77 -0.67 -15.97
CA ASN A 181 13.82 -1.77 -15.97
C ASN A 181 12.37 -1.29 -16.05
N SER A 182 12.02 -0.24 -15.29
CA SER A 182 10.67 0.35 -15.35
C SER A 182 10.32 0.91 -16.74
N LEU A 183 11.29 1.49 -17.44
CA LEU A 183 11.09 1.95 -18.82
C LEU A 183 10.91 0.78 -19.79
N ILE A 184 11.68 -0.29 -19.64
CA ILE A 184 11.55 -1.50 -20.46
C ILE A 184 10.18 -2.13 -20.24
N ASP A 185 9.74 -2.26 -18.99
CA ASP A 185 8.43 -2.82 -18.64
C ASP A 185 7.30 -1.98 -19.25
N MET A 186 7.40 -0.64 -19.16
CA MET A 186 6.41 0.26 -19.74
C MET A 186 6.30 0.11 -21.26
N VAL A 187 7.43 0.03 -21.98
CA VAL A 187 7.44 -0.16 -23.43
C VAL A 187 6.87 -1.54 -23.81
N SER A 188 7.23 -2.59 -23.06
CA SER A 188 6.68 -3.94 -23.27
C SER A 188 5.18 -4.00 -23.07
N ASP A 189 4.65 -3.29 -22.10
CA ASP A 189 3.21 -3.26 -21.85
C ASP A 189 2.47 -2.47 -22.96
N ASP A 190 3.00 -1.34 -23.41
CA ASP A 190 2.47 -0.59 -24.55
C ASP A 190 2.40 -1.44 -25.83
N GLU A 191 3.42 -2.26 -26.09
CA GLU A 191 3.39 -3.18 -27.25
C GLU A 191 2.31 -4.25 -27.11
N LYS A 192 2.10 -4.80 -25.90
CA LYS A 192 1.00 -5.76 -25.63
C LYS A 192 -0.36 -5.12 -25.86
N TYR A 193 -0.59 -3.89 -25.41
CA TYR A 193 -1.87 -3.19 -25.64
C TYR A 193 -2.13 -2.94 -27.12
N LYS A 194 -1.14 -2.51 -27.89
CA LYS A 194 -1.26 -2.31 -29.33
C LYS A 194 -1.58 -3.59 -30.10
N PHE A 195 -1.12 -4.74 -29.60
CA PHE A 195 -1.42 -6.06 -30.19
C PHE A 195 -2.86 -6.54 -29.90
N ILE A 196 -3.47 -6.05 -28.85
CA ILE A 196 -4.86 -6.39 -28.47
C ILE A 196 -5.86 -5.49 -29.20
N GLU A 197 -5.48 -4.27 -29.57
CA GLU A 197 -6.33 -3.33 -30.32
C GLU A 197 -6.29 -3.51 -31.85
N GLY A 198 -5.41 -4.32 -32.39
CA GLY A 198 -5.29 -4.65 -33.82
C GLY A 198 -5.94 -5.97 -34.18
#